data_9e9a59ab05046cc23a8e1860774c2c88
#
_entry.id   9e9a59ab05046cc23a8e1860774c2c88
#
_cell.length_a   1.000
_cell.length_b   1.000
_cell.length_c   1.000
_cell.angle_alpha   90.00
_cell.angle_beta   90.00
_cell.angle_gamma   90.00
#
_symmetry.space_group_name_H-M   'P 1'
#
loop_
_entity.id
_entity.type
_entity.pdbx_description
1 polymer ?
#
loop_
_entity_poly.entity_id
_entity_poly.type
_entity_poly.pdbx_seq_one_letter_code
_entity_poly.pdbx_strand_id
1 'polypeptide(L)'
;MPDFNLISHLSENGSSLLHRSSSYLKLAYLFLVVVAATSLQGIEHLVILFILTLMVYKLGSLPFNLLWRWYLIPISFVLAVSFLFVFNEPGTPVAAMDLPFQVRIQLTYEGLILLSKLVLRTLSVVTYSFAFITTTKYAHLGYIANSFLPAPLNTVFLLSYRFSFVILGEITLLLKALSSRGGDLVRGIMTQTRIFGGIFAVAFVHSFDRAERIAKAMEARGFEGRINTCSAPERPSPLGILTIIFATIFLVLGVFLR
;
A
#
# COMPACT_ATOMS: atom_id res chain seq x y z
N MET A 1 -3.37 -10.53 -10.93
CA MET A 1 -2.35 -10.05 -10.00
C MET A 1 -2.07 -8.59 -10.33
N PRO A 2 -1.85 -7.72 -9.36
CA PRO A 2 -1.47 -6.35 -9.65
C PRO A 2 -0.13 -6.36 -10.39
N ASP A 3 -0.12 -5.77 -11.59
CA ASP A 3 1.09 -5.68 -12.41
C ASP A 3 2.04 -4.66 -11.79
N PHE A 4 3.00 -5.15 -11.00
CA PHE A 4 4.05 -4.31 -10.40
C PHE A 4 4.79 -3.49 -11.46
N ASN A 5 4.95 -4.03 -12.67
CA ASN A 5 5.52 -3.32 -13.80
C ASN A 5 4.69 -2.08 -14.19
N LEU A 6 3.36 -2.15 -14.07
CA LEU A 6 2.46 -1.04 -14.39
C LEU A 6 2.56 0.07 -13.35
N ILE A 7 2.68 -0.28 -12.06
CA ILE A 7 2.87 0.70 -10.97
C ILE A 7 4.23 1.40 -11.14
N SER A 8 5.30 0.64 -11.39
CA SER A 8 6.64 1.20 -11.63
C SER A 8 6.63 2.12 -12.85
N HIS A 9 6.01 1.70 -13.94
CA HIS A 9 5.89 2.52 -15.15
C HIS A 9 5.11 3.82 -14.91
N LEU A 10 4.01 3.78 -14.14
CA LEU A 10 3.24 4.98 -13.79
C LEU A 10 4.04 5.94 -12.90
N SER A 11 4.81 5.42 -11.94
CA SER A 11 5.60 6.23 -11.03
C SER A 11 6.81 6.90 -11.72
N GLU A 12 7.39 6.26 -12.74
CA GLU A 12 8.56 6.78 -13.45
C GLU A 12 8.19 7.75 -14.58
N ASN A 13 7.13 7.45 -15.34
CA ASN A 13 6.75 8.21 -16.54
C ASN A 13 5.64 9.25 -16.29
N GLY A 14 5.10 9.33 -15.08
CA GLY A 14 4.05 10.28 -14.75
C GLY A 14 4.57 11.73 -14.72
N SER A 15 3.82 12.66 -15.33
CA SER A 15 4.16 14.09 -15.41
C SER A 15 3.16 15.00 -14.68
N SER A 16 2.25 14.45 -13.87
CA SER A 16 1.21 15.21 -13.18
C SER A 16 1.76 16.12 -12.08
N LEU A 17 0.95 17.06 -11.61
CA LEU A 17 1.29 17.97 -10.51
C LEU A 17 1.73 17.23 -9.24
N LEU A 18 1.12 16.08 -8.97
CA LEU A 18 1.51 15.23 -7.85
C LEU A 18 2.91 14.62 -8.07
N HIS A 19 3.25 14.20 -9.29
CA HIS A 19 4.58 13.65 -9.57
C HIS A 19 5.69 14.65 -9.32
N ARG A 20 5.46 15.94 -9.57
CA ARG A 20 6.42 17.05 -9.35
C ARG A 20 6.51 17.53 -7.90
N SER A 21 5.63 17.04 -7.00
CA SER A 21 5.69 17.44 -5.60
C SER A 21 6.73 16.63 -4.84
N SER A 22 7.36 17.26 -3.82
CA SER A 22 8.37 16.62 -2.98
C SER A 22 7.87 15.35 -2.32
N SER A 23 8.65 14.29 -2.36
CA SER A 23 8.32 12.99 -1.78
C SER A 23 8.15 13.04 -0.26
N TYR A 24 8.85 13.94 0.42
CA TYR A 24 8.67 14.20 1.85
C TYR A 24 7.29 14.74 2.18
N LEU A 25 6.79 15.70 1.37
CA LEU A 25 5.46 16.28 1.54
C LEU A 25 4.36 15.24 1.34
N LYS A 26 4.52 14.37 0.34
CA LYS A 26 3.57 13.27 0.08
C LYS A 26 3.52 12.30 1.26
N LEU A 27 4.66 11.94 1.82
CA LEU A 27 4.75 11.04 2.97
C LEU A 27 4.15 11.70 4.22
N ALA A 28 4.45 12.98 4.47
CA ALA A 28 3.85 13.73 5.57
C ALA A 28 2.33 13.82 5.44
N TYR A 29 1.82 14.06 4.22
CA TYR A 29 0.38 14.08 3.97
C TYR A 29 -0.25 12.69 4.14
N LEU A 30 0.42 11.61 3.76
CA LEU A 30 -0.05 10.24 4.03
C LEU A 30 -0.22 10.00 5.52
N PHE A 31 0.80 10.35 6.30
CA PHE A 31 0.73 10.24 7.75
C PHE A 31 -0.44 11.06 8.34
N LEU A 32 -0.62 12.28 7.84
CA LEU A 32 -1.70 13.16 8.27
C LEU A 32 -3.09 12.59 7.92
N VAL A 33 -3.27 12.00 6.72
CA VAL A 33 -4.52 11.33 6.33
C VAL A 33 -4.82 10.14 7.25
N VAL A 34 -3.81 9.35 7.61
CA VAL A 34 -3.98 8.21 8.54
C VAL A 34 -4.40 8.72 9.93
N VAL A 35 -3.73 9.74 10.45
CA VAL A 35 -4.07 10.34 11.75
C VAL A 35 -5.46 10.98 11.71
N ALA A 36 -5.81 11.69 10.64
CA ALA A 36 -7.15 12.27 10.46
C ALA A 36 -8.23 11.18 10.41
N ALA A 37 -8.02 10.12 9.63
CA ALA A 37 -8.97 9.02 9.52
C ALA A 37 -9.21 8.31 10.86
N THR A 38 -8.21 8.22 11.73
CA THR A 38 -8.35 7.60 13.05
C THR A 38 -8.95 8.55 14.10
N SER A 39 -8.60 9.83 14.07
CA SER A 39 -9.02 10.83 15.07
C SER A 39 -10.45 11.33 14.86
N LEU A 40 -10.90 11.46 13.60
CA LEU A 40 -12.23 11.97 13.27
C LEU A 40 -13.31 10.91 13.56
N GLN A 41 -14.32 11.28 14.35
CA GLN A 41 -15.43 10.39 14.72
C GLN A 41 -16.74 10.71 13.99
N GLY A 42 -16.92 11.97 13.55
CA GLY A 42 -18.10 12.40 12.79
C GLY A 42 -18.10 11.83 11.37
N ILE A 43 -19.25 11.31 10.94
CA ILE A 43 -19.39 10.76 9.57
C ILE A 43 -19.19 11.88 8.53
N GLU A 44 -19.65 13.10 8.83
CA GLU A 44 -19.51 14.26 7.97
C GLU A 44 -18.04 14.60 7.68
N HIS A 45 -17.21 14.59 8.71
CA HIS A 45 -15.78 14.85 8.59
C HIS A 45 -15.05 13.75 7.78
N LEU A 46 -15.49 12.48 7.94
CA LEU A 46 -14.94 11.36 7.17
C LEU A 46 -15.32 11.44 5.69
N VAL A 47 -16.53 11.88 5.37
CA VAL A 47 -16.96 12.11 3.98
C VAL A 47 -16.14 13.24 3.35
N ILE A 48 -15.91 14.34 4.06
CA ILE A 48 -15.09 15.46 3.58
C ILE A 48 -13.65 14.97 3.36
N LEU A 49 -13.09 14.20 4.28
CA LEU A 49 -11.75 13.59 4.13
C LEU A 49 -11.68 12.71 2.89
N PHE A 50 -12.69 11.88 2.65
CA PHE A 50 -12.74 11.02 1.47
C PHE A 50 -12.81 11.82 0.17
N ILE A 51 -13.65 12.85 0.10
CA ILE A 51 -13.74 13.73 -1.06
C ILE A 51 -12.39 14.42 -1.32
N LEU A 52 -11.73 14.88 -0.26
CA LEU A 52 -10.41 15.53 -0.35
C LEU A 52 -9.34 14.57 -0.88
N THR A 53 -9.30 13.32 -0.40
CA THR A 53 -8.37 12.30 -0.90
C THR A 53 -8.66 11.93 -2.36
N LEU A 54 -9.93 11.86 -2.77
CA LEU A 54 -10.33 11.66 -4.17
C LEU A 54 -9.91 12.84 -5.06
N MET A 55 -10.04 14.07 -4.57
CA MET A 55 -9.60 15.26 -5.30
C MET A 55 -8.08 15.22 -5.53
N VAL A 56 -7.30 14.86 -4.52
CA VAL A 56 -5.85 14.69 -4.64
C VAL A 56 -5.52 13.57 -5.63
N TYR A 57 -6.24 12.45 -5.60
CA TYR A 57 -6.07 11.35 -6.57
C TYR A 57 -6.31 11.82 -8.00
N LYS A 58 -7.36 12.59 -8.23
CA LYS A 58 -7.69 13.17 -9.55
C LYS A 58 -6.60 14.14 -10.05
N LEU A 59 -6.03 14.96 -9.16
CA LEU A 59 -4.88 15.82 -9.48
C LEU A 59 -3.64 15.02 -9.89
N GLY A 60 -3.52 13.78 -9.43
CA GLY A 60 -2.50 12.83 -9.87
C GLY A 60 -2.66 12.33 -11.31
N SER A 61 -3.78 12.63 -11.98
CA SER A 61 -4.13 12.12 -13.33
C SER A 61 -4.06 10.59 -13.44
N LEU A 62 -4.44 9.90 -12.35
CA LEU A 62 -4.36 8.45 -12.24
C LEU A 62 -5.62 7.77 -12.79
N PRO A 63 -5.53 6.57 -13.41
CA PRO A 63 -6.68 5.88 -13.96
C PRO A 63 -7.61 5.33 -12.88
N PHE A 64 -8.88 5.77 -12.86
CA PHE A 64 -9.88 5.31 -11.89
C PHE A 64 -10.18 3.80 -11.96
N ASN A 65 -10.05 3.19 -13.13
CA ASN A 65 -10.25 1.74 -13.30
C ASN A 65 -9.27 0.92 -12.46
N LEU A 66 -8.07 1.45 -12.27
CA LEU A 66 -7.06 0.81 -11.45
C LEU A 66 -7.42 0.91 -9.95
N LEU A 67 -7.88 2.08 -9.52
CA LEU A 67 -8.33 2.32 -8.15
C LEU A 67 -9.48 1.37 -7.76
N TRP A 68 -10.47 1.18 -8.64
CA TRP A 68 -11.61 0.30 -8.39
C TRP A 68 -11.19 -1.16 -8.14
N ARG A 69 -10.23 -1.67 -8.89
CA ARG A 69 -9.68 -3.02 -8.68
C ARG A 69 -8.96 -3.15 -7.34
N TRP A 70 -8.27 -2.10 -6.92
CA TRP A 70 -7.53 -2.09 -5.65
C TRP A 70 -8.43 -1.93 -4.43
N TYR A 71 -9.60 -1.33 -4.58
CA TYR A 71 -10.58 -1.24 -3.50
C TYR A 71 -11.19 -2.59 -3.11
N LEU A 72 -11.24 -3.53 -4.03
CA LEU A 72 -11.95 -4.79 -3.84
C LEU A 72 -11.39 -5.58 -2.64
N ILE A 73 -10.08 -5.65 -2.47
CA ILE A 73 -9.44 -6.38 -1.37
C ILE A 73 -9.67 -5.68 -0.01
N PRO A 74 -9.35 -4.38 0.18
CA PRO A 74 -9.59 -3.71 1.46
C PRO A 74 -11.07 -3.64 1.85
N ILE A 75 -11.97 -3.40 0.89
CA ILE A 75 -13.41 -3.35 1.16
C ILE A 75 -13.92 -4.73 1.59
N SER A 76 -13.55 -5.81 0.90
CA SER A 76 -13.97 -7.16 1.28
C SER A 76 -13.50 -7.53 2.69
N PHE A 77 -12.27 -7.14 3.05
CA PHE A 77 -11.74 -7.37 4.40
C PHE A 77 -12.51 -6.55 5.46
N VAL A 78 -12.74 -5.25 5.21
CA VAL A 78 -13.49 -4.41 6.13
C VAL A 78 -14.91 -4.90 6.29
N LEU A 79 -15.58 -5.29 5.21
CA LEU A 79 -16.93 -5.85 5.27
C LEU A 79 -16.98 -7.16 6.08
N ALA A 80 -15.99 -8.05 5.87
CA ALA A 80 -15.93 -9.31 6.62
C ALA A 80 -15.72 -9.09 8.12
N VAL A 81 -14.83 -8.17 8.50
CA VAL A 81 -14.58 -7.84 9.91
C VAL A 81 -15.76 -7.08 10.51
N SER A 82 -16.29 -6.08 9.79
CA SER A 82 -17.41 -5.26 10.28
C SER A 82 -18.70 -6.05 10.40
N PHE A 83 -18.89 -7.11 9.60
CA PHE A 83 -20.04 -7.99 9.71
C PHE A 83 -20.22 -8.55 11.13
N LEU A 84 -19.14 -8.94 11.79
CA LEU A 84 -19.18 -9.45 13.17
C LEU A 84 -19.54 -8.34 14.17
N PHE A 85 -19.06 -7.11 13.94
CA PHE A 85 -19.32 -5.98 14.86
C PHE A 85 -20.72 -5.41 14.69
N VAL A 86 -21.26 -5.31 13.48
CA VAL A 86 -22.59 -4.76 13.19
C VAL A 86 -23.71 -5.52 13.96
N PHE A 87 -23.54 -6.83 14.11
CA PHE A 87 -24.53 -7.67 14.80
C PHE A 87 -24.34 -7.72 16.33
N ASN A 88 -23.22 -7.24 16.83
CA ASN A 88 -22.88 -7.33 18.26
C ASN A 88 -22.95 -5.96 18.98
N GLU A 89 -23.16 -4.88 18.22
CA GLU A 89 -23.22 -3.52 18.77
C GLU A 89 -24.56 -3.28 19.47
N PRO A 90 -24.58 -2.86 20.74
CA PRO A 90 -25.81 -2.53 21.46
C PRO A 90 -26.43 -1.25 20.91
N GLY A 91 -27.70 -1.29 20.53
CA GLY A 91 -28.40 -0.09 20.02
C GLY A 91 -29.84 -0.36 19.60
N THR A 92 -30.45 0.59 18.88
CA THR A 92 -31.82 0.49 18.41
C THR A 92 -31.95 -0.58 17.32
N PRO A 93 -32.73 -1.66 17.52
CA PRO A 93 -32.84 -2.70 16.52
C PRO A 93 -33.67 -2.23 15.32
N VAL A 94 -33.07 -2.25 14.13
CA VAL A 94 -33.73 -1.97 12.84
C VAL A 94 -34.38 -3.24 12.29
N ALA A 95 -33.75 -4.38 12.49
CA ALA A 95 -34.29 -5.70 12.17
C ALA A 95 -33.75 -6.71 13.15
N ALA A 96 -34.68 -7.50 13.75
CA ALA A 96 -34.32 -8.60 14.63
C ALA A 96 -34.73 -9.92 13.96
N MET A 97 -33.76 -10.83 13.83
CA MET A 97 -33.99 -12.20 13.37
C MET A 97 -33.64 -13.15 14.51
N ASP A 98 -34.66 -13.80 15.11
CA ASP A 98 -34.45 -14.82 16.12
C ASP A 98 -34.08 -16.14 15.44
N LEU A 99 -32.84 -16.59 15.60
CA LEU A 99 -32.39 -17.91 15.14
C LEU A 99 -32.67 -18.97 16.20
N PRO A 100 -32.94 -20.25 15.79
CA PRO A 100 -33.35 -21.33 16.67
C PRO A 100 -32.33 -21.76 17.74
N PHE A 101 -31.12 -21.17 17.76
CA PHE A 101 -30.05 -21.47 18.73
C PHE A 101 -29.84 -20.37 19.80
N GLN A 102 -30.85 -19.59 20.18
CA GLN A 102 -30.74 -18.46 21.12
C GLN A 102 -29.71 -17.37 20.72
N VAL A 103 -29.26 -17.37 19.49
CA VAL A 103 -28.44 -16.31 18.96
C VAL A 103 -29.36 -15.27 18.33
N ARG A 104 -29.55 -14.14 19.02
CA ARG A 104 -30.28 -12.99 18.51
C ARG A 104 -29.34 -12.17 17.64
N ILE A 105 -29.52 -12.27 16.35
CA ILE A 105 -28.83 -11.40 15.39
C ILE A 105 -29.70 -10.14 15.24
N GLN A 106 -29.24 -9.04 15.82
CA GLN A 106 -29.92 -7.75 15.72
C GLN A 106 -29.11 -6.81 14.84
N LEU A 107 -29.73 -6.36 13.77
CA LEU A 107 -29.15 -5.32 12.92
C LEU A 107 -29.48 -3.99 13.59
N THR A 108 -28.45 -3.33 14.14
CA THR A 108 -28.60 -2.11 14.90
C THR A 108 -28.27 -0.89 14.04
N TYR A 109 -28.98 0.22 14.21
CA TYR A 109 -28.73 1.48 13.50
C TYR A 109 -27.30 2.00 13.78
N GLU A 110 -26.85 1.89 15.02
CA GLU A 110 -25.51 2.27 15.46
C GLU A 110 -24.43 1.40 14.78
N GLY A 111 -24.69 0.10 14.61
CA GLY A 111 -23.82 -0.81 13.88
C GLY A 111 -23.68 -0.43 12.41
N LEU A 112 -24.75 0.06 11.77
CA LEU A 112 -24.72 0.50 10.38
C LEU A 112 -23.94 1.80 10.20
N ILE A 113 -24.05 2.72 11.17
CA ILE A 113 -23.23 3.93 11.23
C ILE A 113 -21.75 3.58 11.42
N LEU A 114 -21.43 2.61 12.29
CA LEU A 114 -20.08 2.14 12.53
C LEU A 114 -19.49 1.52 11.26
N LEU A 115 -20.24 0.68 10.56
CA LEU A 115 -19.82 0.10 9.28
C LEU A 115 -19.51 1.20 8.25
N SER A 116 -20.38 2.18 8.09
CA SER A 116 -20.17 3.28 7.15
C SER A 116 -18.92 4.10 7.48
N LYS A 117 -18.67 4.36 8.77
CA LYS A 117 -17.44 5.03 9.23
C LYS A 117 -16.18 4.21 8.91
N LEU A 118 -16.19 2.89 9.17
CA LEU A 118 -15.05 2.03 8.88
C LEU A 118 -14.75 1.94 7.38
N VAL A 119 -15.79 1.83 6.55
CA VAL A 119 -15.65 1.85 5.09
C VAL A 119 -15.07 3.16 4.61
N LEU A 120 -15.59 4.31 5.05
CA LEU A 120 -15.08 5.63 4.65
C LEU A 120 -13.62 5.84 5.09
N ARG A 121 -13.25 5.42 6.30
CA ARG A 121 -11.86 5.46 6.79
C ARG A 121 -10.94 4.67 5.86
N THR A 122 -11.30 3.43 5.60
CA THR A 122 -10.52 2.54 4.75
C THR A 122 -10.38 3.08 3.34
N LEU A 123 -11.48 3.53 2.73
CA LEU A 123 -11.46 4.11 1.40
C LEU A 123 -10.54 5.33 1.33
N SER A 124 -10.61 6.23 2.32
CA SER A 124 -9.76 7.44 2.36
C SER A 124 -8.28 7.10 2.44
N VAL A 125 -7.90 6.20 3.35
CA VAL A 125 -6.51 5.79 3.52
C VAL A 125 -5.98 5.05 2.29
N VAL A 126 -6.77 4.10 1.75
CA VAL A 126 -6.37 3.31 0.56
C VAL A 126 -6.23 4.20 -0.67
N THR A 127 -7.16 5.15 -0.89
CA THR A 127 -7.08 6.09 -2.02
C THR A 127 -5.77 6.86 -2.01
N TYR A 128 -5.43 7.44 -0.87
CA TYR A 128 -4.22 8.23 -0.79
C TYR A 128 -2.94 7.36 -0.78
N SER A 129 -2.94 6.21 -0.11
CA SER A 129 -1.81 5.27 -0.14
C SER A 129 -1.51 4.83 -1.56
N PHE A 130 -2.55 4.56 -2.34
CA PHE A 130 -2.40 4.18 -3.75
C PHE A 130 -1.87 5.34 -4.60
N ALA A 131 -2.39 6.57 -4.39
CA ALA A 131 -1.85 7.78 -5.02
C ALA A 131 -0.37 7.99 -4.69
N PHE A 132 0.02 7.77 -3.44
CA PHE A 132 1.41 7.90 -2.99
C PHE A 132 2.34 6.91 -3.71
N ILE A 133 1.98 5.62 -3.75
CA ILE A 133 2.80 4.58 -4.38
C ILE A 133 2.94 4.81 -5.89
N THR A 134 1.87 5.23 -6.57
CA THR A 134 1.87 5.43 -8.02
C THR A 134 2.54 6.73 -8.46
N THR A 135 2.66 7.73 -7.59
CA THR A 135 3.24 9.04 -7.93
C THR A 135 4.65 9.27 -7.37
N THR A 136 5.14 8.36 -6.51
CA THR A 136 6.45 8.54 -5.89
C THR A 136 7.47 7.61 -6.53
N LYS A 137 8.52 8.19 -7.11
CA LYS A 137 9.63 7.41 -7.67
C LYS A 137 10.36 6.67 -6.56
N TYR A 138 10.76 5.44 -6.84
CA TYR A 138 11.47 4.65 -5.87
C TYR A 138 12.81 5.26 -5.42
N ALA A 139 13.54 5.91 -6.34
CA ALA A 139 14.78 6.61 -6.01
C ALA A 139 14.58 7.65 -4.89
N HIS A 140 13.44 8.33 -4.87
CA HIS A 140 13.08 9.29 -3.82
C HIS A 140 12.73 8.63 -2.49
N LEU A 141 12.08 7.43 -2.52
CA LEU A 141 11.86 6.63 -1.32
C LEU A 141 13.20 6.18 -0.72
N GLY A 142 14.15 5.77 -1.56
CA GLY A 142 15.51 5.46 -1.13
C GLY A 142 16.21 6.64 -0.46
N TYR A 143 16.03 7.86 -0.97
CA TYR A 143 16.57 9.06 -0.36
C TYR A 143 15.95 9.37 1.00
N ILE A 144 14.62 9.23 1.12
CA ILE A 144 13.91 9.36 2.40
C ILE A 144 14.41 8.32 3.40
N ALA A 145 14.53 7.06 2.96
CA ALA A 145 15.04 5.98 3.79
C ALA A 145 16.47 6.29 4.30
N ASN A 146 17.32 6.87 3.45
CA ASN A 146 18.68 7.28 3.84
C ASN A 146 18.69 8.38 4.92
N SER A 147 17.66 9.22 4.97
CA SER A 147 17.54 10.28 5.98
C SER A 147 17.08 9.75 7.36
N PHE A 148 16.27 8.70 7.38
CA PHE A 148 15.67 8.17 8.63
C PHE A 148 16.35 6.90 9.14
N LEU A 149 16.97 6.10 8.27
CA LEU A 149 17.56 4.82 8.64
C LEU A 149 19.07 4.94 8.84
N PRO A 150 19.64 4.25 9.85
CA PRO A 150 21.09 4.14 10.00
C PRO A 150 21.70 3.44 8.77
N ALA A 151 22.96 3.76 8.46
CA ALA A 151 23.64 3.32 7.26
C ALA A 151 23.48 1.82 6.90
N PRO A 152 23.60 0.85 7.82
CA PRO A 152 23.45 -0.56 7.46
C PRO A 152 22.03 -0.89 6.98
N LEU A 153 20.97 -0.37 7.62
CA LEU A 153 19.58 -0.65 7.25
C LEU A 153 19.20 -0.01 5.91
N ASN A 154 19.69 1.21 5.65
CA ASN A 154 19.46 1.87 4.37
C ASN A 154 20.08 1.09 3.20
N THR A 155 21.31 0.59 3.38
CA THR A 155 21.99 -0.23 2.37
C THR A 155 21.20 -1.51 2.07
N VAL A 156 20.72 -2.20 3.12
CA VAL A 156 19.88 -3.39 2.99
C VAL A 156 18.59 -3.06 2.25
N PHE A 157 17.92 -1.95 2.59
CA PHE A 157 16.68 -1.51 1.94
C PHE A 157 16.87 -1.26 0.44
N LEU A 158 17.90 -0.51 0.06
CA LEU A 158 18.20 -0.20 -1.35
C LEU A 158 18.58 -1.45 -2.16
N LEU A 159 19.41 -2.33 -1.59
CA LEU A 159 19.77 -3.59 -2.24
C LEU A 159 18.58 -4.53 -2.36
N SER A 160 17.77 -4.68 -1.33
CA SER A 160 16.57 -5.55 -1.33
C SER A 160 15.62 -5.16 -2.45
N TYR A 161 15.36 -3.87 -2.63
CA TYR A 161 14.51 -3.42 -3.72
C TYR A 161 15.10 -3.74 -5.10
N ARG A 162 16.36 -3.40 -5.32
CA ARG A 162 17.02 -3.66 -6.59
C ARG A 162 16.98 -5.14 -6.96
N PHE A 163 17.24 -6.02 -5.98
CA PHE A 163 17.26 -7.46 -6.21
C PHE A 163 15.87 -8.07 -6.29
N SER A 164 14.85 -7.45 -5.73
CA SER A 164 13.47 -7.95 -5.86
C SER A 164 13.05 -8.11 -7.32
N PHE A 165 13.37 -7.16 -8.19
CA PHE A 165 13.07 -7.27 -9.64
C PHE A 165 13.86 -8.38 -10.32
N VAL A 166 15.09 -8.61 -9.90
CA VAL A 166 15.95 -9.68 -10.44
C VAL A 166 15.37 -11.05 -10.06
N ILE A 167 14.98 -11.22 -8.79
CA ILE A 167 14.37 -12.45 -8.28
C ILE A 167 13.02 -12.72 -8.95
N LEU A 168 12.18 -11.67 -9.11
CA LEU A 168 10.90 -11.80 -9.82
C LEU A 168 11.10 -12.24 -11.28
N GLY A 169 12.11 -11.69 -11.95
CA GLY A 169 12.49 -12.13 -13.31
C GLY A 169 12.90 -13.60 -13.35
N GLU A 170 13.71 -14.04 -12.38
CA GLU A 170 14.15 -15.43 -12.26
C GLU A 170 12.98 -16.39 -11.99
N ILE A 171 12.10 -16.06 -11.04
CA ILE A 171 10.89 -16.84 -10.77
C ILE A 171 10.02 -16.94 -12.03
N THR A 172 9.88 -15.85 -12.78
CA THR A 172 9.09 -15.84 -14.02
C THR A 172 9.69 -16.78 -15.08
N LEU A 173 11.01 -16.83 -15.19
CA LEU A 173 11.72 -17.76 -16.09
C LEU A 173 11.53 -19.22 -15.65
N LEU A 174 11.64 -19.48 -14.33
CA LEU A 174 11.41 -20.84 -13.79
C LEU A 174 9.96 -21.30 -14.03
N LEU A 175 8.99 -20.40 -13.85
CA LEU A 175 7.57 -20.69 -14.14
C LEU A 175 7.36 -20.98 -15.64
N LYS A 176 7.94 -20.20 -16.54
CA LYS A 176 7.88 -20.46 -17.98
C LYS A 176 8.52 -21.81 -18.35
N ALA A 177 9.66 -22.12 -17.76
CA ALA A 177 10.31 -23.42 -17.97
C ALA A 177 9.46 -24.59 -17.46
N LEU A 178 8.74 -24.39 -16.34
CA LEU A 178 7.79 -25.38 -15.83
C LEU A 178 6.61 -25.59 -16.81
N SER A 179 6.00 -24.49 -17.29
CA SER A 179 4.90 -24.55 -18.26
C SER A 179 5.32 -25.28 -19.53
N SER A 180 6.52 -25.01 -20.04
CA SER A 180 7.06 -25.70 -21.22
C SER A 180 7.27 -27.21 -21.02
N ARG A 181 7.41 -27.67 -19.78
CA ARG A 181 7.52 -29.09 -19.39
C ARG A 181 6.17 -29.72 -19.03
N GLY A 182 5.06 -29.05 -19.32
CA GLY A 182 3.73 -29.56 -19.04
C GLY A 182 3.28 -29.40 -17.57
N GLY A 183 3.96 -28.54 -16.80
CA GLY A 183 3.61 -28.29 -15.40
C GLY A 183 2.19 -27.73 -15.20
N ASP A 184 1.65 -27.04 -16.20
CA ASP A 184 0.27 -26.52 -16.19
C ASP A 184 -0.79 -27.64 -16.30
N LEU A 185 -0.40 -28.82 -16.77
CA LEU A 185 -1.29 -29.98 -16.93
C LEU A 185 -1.41 -30.81 -15.64
N VAL A 186 -0.61 -30.51 -14.64
CA VAL A 186 -0.61 -31.24 -13.37
C VAL A 186 -1.87 -30.89 -12.58
N ARG A 187 -2.75 -31.88 -12.40
CA ARG A 187 -3.97 -31.78 -11.60
C ARG A 187 -3.70 -32.31 -10.19
N GLY A 188 -4.07 -31.53 -9.19
CA GLY A 188 -3.94 -31.88 -7.77
C GLY A 188 -3.22 -30.81 -6.96
N ILE A 189 -3.91 -30.30 -5.94
CA ILE A 189 -3.42 -29.18 -5.10
C ILE A 189 -2.07 -29.55 -4.46
N MET A 190 -1.94 -30.77 -3.92
CA MET A 190 -0.73 -31.22 -3.24
C MET A 190 0.48 -31.26 -4.20
N THR A 191 0.28 -31.75 -5.42
CA THR A 191 1.36 -31.85 -6.42
C THR A 191 1.76 -30.47 -6.92
N GLN A 192 0.79 -29.59 -7.17
CA GLN A 192 1.07 -28.18 -7.53
C GLN A 192 1.86 -27.47 -6.41
N THR A 193 1.43 -27.59 -5.15
CA THR A 193 2.15 -27.00 -4.01
C THR A 193 3.58 -27.50 -3.91
N ARG A 194 3.82 -28.79 -4.14
CA ARG A 194 5.16 -29.36 -4.14
C ARG A 194 6.04 -28.81 -5.27
N ILE A 195 5.47 -28.64 -6.47
CA ILE A 195 6.17 -28.07 -7.62
C ILE A 195 6.52 -26.60 -7.37
N PHE A 196 5.55 -25.79 -6.91
CA PHE A 196 5.81 -24.38 -6.54
C PHE A 196 6.85 -24.29 -5.42
N GLY A 197 6.75 -25.13 -4.39
CA GLY A 197 7.76 -25.22 -3.33
C GLY A 197 9.17 -25.51 -3.87
N GLY A 198 9.29 -26.38 -4.86
CA GLY A 198 10.55 -26.66 -5.55
C GLY A 198 11.09 -25.43 -6.30
N ILE A 199 10.24 -24.68 -7.00
CA ILE A 199 10.63 -23.43 -7.69
C ILE A 199 11.16 -22.40 -6.68
N PHE A 200 10.44 -22.18 -5.58
CA PHE A 200 10.88 -21.26 -4.54
C PHE A 200 12.19 -21.70 -3.89
N ALA A 201 12.38 -23.00 -3.66
CA ALA A 201 13.63 -23.54 -3.11
C ALA A 201 14.82 -23.26 -4.05
N VAL A 202 14.67 -23.52 -5.35
CA VAL A 202 15.71 -23.22 -6.35
C VAL A 202 16.00 -21.72 -6.43
N ALA A 203 14.96 -20.88 -6.49
CA ALA A 203 15.11 -19.43 -6.51
C ALA A 203 15.82 -18.92 -5.24
N PHE A 204 15.53 -19.51 -4.08
CA PHE A 204 16.19 -19.18 -2.82
C PHE A 204 17.69 -19.51 -2.85
N VAL A 205 18.06 -20.72 -3.27
CA VAL A 205 19.47 -21.13 -3.39
C VAL A 205 20.21 -20.20 -4.35
N HIS A 206 19.65 -19.93 -5.53
CA HIS A 206 20.27 -19.00 -6.49
C HIS A 206 20.41 -17.59 -5.95
N SER A 207 19.43 -17.13 -5.15
CA SER A 207 19.50 -15.80 -4.51
C SER A 207 20.59 -15.74 -3.46
N PHE A 208 20.79 -16.81 -2.70
CA PHE A 208 21.85 -16.91 -1.69
C PHE A 208 23.24 -16.92 -2.34
N ASP A 209 23.46 -17.74 -3.36
CA ASP A 209 24.73 -17.77 -4.12
C ASP A 209 25.02 -16.40 -4.76
N ARG A 210 24.00 -15.72 -5.25
CA ARG A 210 24.12 -14.39 -5.83
C ARG A 210 24.52 -13.37 -4.76
N ALA A 211 23.86 -13.41 -3.58
CA ALA A 211 24.18 -12.51 -2.47
C ALA A 211 25.65 -12.64 -2.04
N GLU A 212 26.17 -13.86 -1.95
CA GLU A 212 27.57 -14.11 -1.62
C GLU A 212 28.54 -13.53 -2.67
N ARG A 213 28.25 -13.77 -3.96
CA ARG A 213 29.07 -13.20 -5.05
C ARG A 213 29.06 -11.68 -5.07
N ILE A 214 27.90 -11.07 -4.79
CA ILE A 214 27.75 -9.60 -4.74
C ILE A 214 28.51 -9.05 -3.54
N ALA A 215 28.40 -9.68 -2.37
CA ALA A 215 29.13 -9.26 -1.18
C ALA A 215 30.64 -9.25 -1.44
N LYS A 216 31.20 -10.35 -1.95
CA LYS A 216 32.63 -10.44 -2.34
C LYS A 216 33.03 -9.39 -3.37
N ALA A 217 32.17 -9.12 -4.37
CA ALA A 217 32.44 -8.10 -5.38
C ALA A 217 32.38 -6.68 -4.82
N MET A 218 31.53 -6.41 -3.84
CA MET A 218 31.46 -5.13 -3.16
C MET A 218 32.68 -4.90 -2.28
N GLU A 219 33.09 -5.90 -1.51
CA GLU A 219 34.31 -5.87 -0.69
C GLU A 219 35.55 -5.61 -1.55
N ALA A 220 35.70 -6.31 -2.68
CA ALA A 220 36.79 -6.12 -3.64
C ALA A 220 36.84 -4.70 -4.25
N ARG A 221 35.71 -3.99 -4.27
CA ARG A 221 35.59 -2.59 -4.72
C ARG A 221 35.71 -1.57 -3.61
N GLY A 222 36.10 -1.97 -2.40
CA GLY A 222 36.27 -1.08 -1.26
C GLY A 222 34.95 -0.59 -0.65
N PHE A 223 33.91 -1.42 -0.64
CA PHE A 223 32.62 -1.04 -0.07
C PHE A 223 32.71 -0.85 1.45
N GLU A 224 32.41 0.34 1.94
CA GLU A 224 32.48 0.74 3.35
C GLU A 224 31.12 0.69 4.08
N GLY A 225 30.16 -0.10 3.59
CA GLY A 225 28.87 -0.28 4.26
C GLY A 225 27.81 0.79 3.92
N ARG A 226 28.11 1.75 3.05
CA ARG A 226 27.20 2.83 2.67
C ARG A 226 26.99 2.89 1.15
N ILE A 227 25.73 2.97 0.74
CA ILE A 227 25.35 3.24 -0.65
C ILE A 227 24.74 4.64 -0.70
N ASN A 228 25.36 5.53 -1.43
CA ASN A 228 24.82 6.86 -1.67
C ASN A 228 23.88 6.86 -2.87
N THR A 229 22.68 7.43 -2.67
CA THR A 229 21.73 7.63 -3.77
C THR A 229 22.03 8.94 -4.49
N CYS A 230 22.13 8.89 -5.82
CA CYS A 230 22.39 10.07 -6.65
C CYS A 230 21.14 10.94 -6.91
N SER A 231 19.98 10.61 -6.32
CA SER A 231 18.78 11.41 -6.49
C SER A 231 18.83 12.65 -5.61
N ALA A 232 18.86 13.82 -6.24
CA ALA A 232 18.73 15.08 -5.52
C ALA A 232 17.29 15.21 -4.95
N PRO A 233 17.12 15.77 -3.74
CA PRO A 233 15.80 16.02 -3.18
C PRO A 233 15.04 17.03 -4.05
N GLU A 234 13.83 16.66 -4.44
CA GLU A 234 12.94 17.60 -5.15
C GLU A 234 12.57 18.76 -4.23
N ARG A 235 12.62 19.98 -4.77
CA ARG A 235 12.17 21.16 -4.03
C ARG A 235 10.67 21.04 -3.71
N PRO A 236 10.24 21.44 -2.50
CA PRO A 236 8.83 21.41 -2.15
C PRO A 236 8.02 22.31 -3.09
N SER A 237 7.01 21.78 -3.76
CA SER A 237 6.13 22.59 -4.58
C SER A 237 5.20 23.43 -3.68
N PRO A 238 4.91 24.69 -4.04
CA PRO A 238 4.02 25.55 -3.24
C PRO A 238 2.60 24.94 -3.10
N LEU A 239 2.12 24.26 -4.13
CA LEU A 239 0.85 23.52 -4.08
C LEU A 239 0.88 22.38 -3.07
N GLY A 240 1.99 21.62 -2.96
CA GLY A 240 2.12 20.56 -1.98
C GLY A 240 2.14 21.08 -0.54
N ILE A 241 2.76 22.25 -0.30
CA ILE A 241 2.74 22.90 1.01
C ILE A 241 1.31 23.35 1.36
N LEU A 242 0.60 23.93 0.41
CA LEU A 242 -0.76 24.41 0.59
C LEU A 242 -1.74 23.28 0.90
N THR A 243 -1.61 22.12 0.26
CA THR A 243 -2.43 20.94 0.55
C THR A 243 -2.20 20.40 1.96
N ILE A 244 -0.94 20.39 2.44
CA ILE A 244 -0.63 19.95 3.81
C ILE A 244 -1.17 20.94 4.83
N ILE A 245 -1.00 22.25 4.61
CA ILE A 245 -1.55 23.29 5.52
C ILE A 245 -3.07 23.15 5.60
N PHE A 246 -3.76 23.00 4.47
CA PHE A 246 -5.21 22.84 4.45
C PHE A 246 -5.64 21.57 5.20
N ALA A 247 -4.95 20.45 4.98
CA ALA A 247 -5.25 19.18 5.64
C ALA A 247 -4.96 19.22 7.15
N THR A 248 -3.90 19.94 7.60
CA THR A 248 -3.63 20.13 9.03
C THR A 248 -4.68 21.02 9.69
N ILE A 249 -5.07 22.11 9.06
CA ILE A 249 -6.15 22.99 9.56
C ILE A 249 -7.46 22.19 9.67
N PHE A 250 -7.80 21.40 8.66
CA PHE A 250 -9.00 20.55 8.66
C PHE A 250 -8.97 19.53 9.81
N LEU A 251 -7.82 18.91 10.06
CA LEU A 251 -7.65 17.96 11.16
C LEU A 251 -7.83 18.65 12.52
N VAL A 252 -7.18 19.80 12.72
CA VAL A 252 -7.28 20.57 13.97
C VAL A 252 -8.72 21.02 14.22
N LEU A 253 -9.39 21.57 13.20
CA LEU A 253 -10.80 21.97 13.30
C LEU A 253 -11.71 20.77 13.60
N GLY A 254 -11.51 19.63 12.94
CA GLY A 254 -12.31 18.43 13.15
C GLY A 254 -12.11 17.77 14.52
N VAL A 255 -10.95 17.98 15.16
CA VAL A 255 -10.68 17.53 16.54
C VAL A 255 -11.23 18.51 17.56
N PHE A 256 -11.19 19.81 17.27
CA PHE A 256 -11.72 20.86 18.18
C PHE A 256 -13.24 20.99 18.19
N LEU A 257 -13.91 20.64 17.08
CA LEU A 257 -15.38 20.65 16.95
C LEU A 257 -16.05 19.38 17.50
N ARG A 258 -15.31 18.58 18.24
CA ARG A 258 -15.74 17.39 18.94
C ARG A 258 -16.26 17.78 20.34
#